data_8d7853a850441250e32aa3f987b8319c
#
_entry.id   8d7853a850441250e32aa3f987b8319c
#
_cell.length_a   1.000
_cell.length_b   1.000
_cell.length_c   1.000
_cell.angle_alpha   90.00
_cell.angle_beta   90.00
_cell.angle_gamma   90.00
#
_symmetry.space_group_name_H-M   'P 1'
#
loop_
_entity.id
_entity.type
_entity.pdbx_description
1 polymer ?
#
loop_
_entity_poly.entity_id
_entity_poly.type
_entity_poly.pdbx_seq_one_letter_code
_entity_poly.pdbx_strand_id
1 'polypeptide(L)'
;MLREGELSVEHSKQKITTFLMFDGKAEEAMHYYVSVFDRAEIVSIHRYGANEAGAEGTVVHATFTLGGQVFMCMDSNVKHDFTFTPSLSLYVACATEEEIDRLFEQLSQGGAVAMPLTAYPFSDKFAWVADKYGVSWQLNLERNELFERA
;
A
#
# COMPACT_ATOMS: atom_id res chain seq x y z
N MET A 1 -10.61 -14.07 -19.92
CA MET A 1 -10.58 -12.75 -19.27
C MET A 1 -11.75 -12.60 -18.33
N LEU A 2 -11.52 -12.21 -17.11
CA LEU A 2 -12.60 -11.95 -16.17
C LEU A 2 -13.32 -10.67 -16.57
N ARG A 3 -14.65 -10.72 -16.49
CA ARG A 3 -15.44 -9.51 -16.68
C ARG A 3 -15.34 -8.66 -15.42
N GLU A 4 -15.60 -7.38 -15.58
CA GLU A 4 -15.51 -6.41 -14.49
C GLU A 4 -16.31 -6.85 -13.25
N GLY A 5 -17.51 -7.39 -13.46
CA GLY A 5 -18.33 -7.88 -12.36
C GLY A 5 -17.74 -9.08 -11.66
N GLU A 6 -17.09 -9.96 -12.39
CA GLU A 6 -16.45 -11.13 -11.78
C GLU A 6 -15.24 -10.74 -10.94
N LEU A 7 -14.47 -9.78 -11.42
CA LEU A 7 -13.34 -9.26 -10.69
C LEU A 7 -13.78 -8.59 -9.38
N SER A 8 -14.82 -7.78 -9.44
CA SER A 8 -15.40 -7.15 -8.26
C SER A 8 -15.90 -8.16 -7.24
N VAL A 9 -16.59 -9.20 -7.69
CA VAL A 9 -17.12 -10.25 -6.81
C VAL A 9 -15.96 -10.96 -6.10
N GLU A 10 -14.90 -11.27 -6.84
CA GLU A 10 -13.75 -11.95 -6.25
C GLU A 10 -13.07 -11.09 -5.21
N HIS A 11 -12.84 -9.81 -5.51
CA HIS A 11 -12.21 -8.89 -4.56
C HIS A 11 -13.11 -8.61 -3.36
N SER A 12 -14.45 -8.68 -3.53
CA SER A 12 -15.38 -8.43 -2.44
C SER A 12 -15.40 -9.52 -1.38
N LYS A 13 -14.75 -10.67 -1.63
CA LYS A 13 -14.62 -11.72 -0.63
C LYS A 13 -13.78 -11.28 0.56
N GLN A 14 -12.91 -10.31 0.37
CA GLN A 14 -12.12 -9.75 1.46
C GLN A 14 -13.04 -8.90 2.33
N LYS A 15 -13.21 -9.34 3.57
CA LYS A 15 -14.16 -8.71 4.48
C LYS A 15 -13.65 -7.39 5.04
N ILE A 16 -12.38 -7.33 5.35
CA ILE A 16 -11.76 -6.13 5.92
C ILE A 16 -10.73 -5.62 4.93
N THR A 17 -10.85 -4.35 4.57
CA THR A 17 -9.99 -3.75 3.55
C THR A 17 -9.36 -2.48 4.10
N THR A 18 -8.05 -2.35 3.91
CA THR A 18 -7.34 -1.13 4.25
C THR A 18 -7.82 -0.01 3.36
N PHE A 19 -8.23 1.09 3.96
CA PHE A 19 -8.73 2.27 3.26
C PHE A 19 -7.83 3.46 3.60
N LEU A 20 -7.16 4.01 2.60
CA LEU A 20 -6.19 5.09 2.79
C LEU A 20 -6.81 6.41 2.31
N MET A 21 -6.70 7.46 3.13
CA MET A 21 -7.19 8.78 2.75
C MET A 21 -6.00 9.70 2.51
N PHE A 22 -5.94 10.24 1.31
CA PHE A 22 -4.89 11.16 0.90
C PHE A 22 -5.43 12.59 0.79
N ASP A 23 -4.54 13.53 0.61
CA ASP A 23 -4.87 14.93 0.37
C ASP A 23 -4.41 15.30 -1.04
N GLY A 24 -5.20 14.89 -2.04
CA GLY A 24 -4.94 15.17 -3.44
C GLY A 24 -3.90 14.27 -4.11
N LYS A 25 -3.34 13.32 -3.39
CA LYS A 25 -2.24 12.48 -3.88
C LYS A 25 -2.64 11.02 -4.08
N ALA A 26 -3.93 10.69 -3.98
CA ALA A 26 -4.36 9.29 -4.02
C ALA A 26 -3.95 8.59 -5.31
N GLU A 27 -4.20 9.19 -6.47
CA GLU A 27 -3.87 8.57 -7.74
C GLU A 27 -2.37 8.42 -7.92
N GLU A 28 -1.62 9.46 -7.58
CA GLU A 28 -0.16 9.40 -7.64
C GLU A 28 0.37 8.28 -6.75
N ALA A 29 -0.16 8.18 -5.53
CA ALA A 29 0.26 7.16 -4.58
C ALA A 29 -0.07 5.76 -5.09
N MET A 30 -1.27 5.55 -5.66
CA MET A 30 -1.62 4.25 -6.22
C MET A 30 -0.68 3.82 -7.33
N HIS A 31 -0.38 4.72 -8.26
CA HIS A 31 0.56 4.40 -9.34
C HIS A 31 1.94 4.03 -8.80
N TYR A 32 2.38 4.76 -7.78
CA TYR A 32 3.64 4.48 -7.13
C TYR A 32 3.62 3.08 -6.50
N TYR A 33 2.62 2.76 -5.68
CA TYR A 33 2.53 1.47 -5.02
C TYR A 33 2.44 0.32 -6.01
N VAL A 34 1.65 0.48 -7.06
CA VAL A 34 1.49 -0.55 -8.08
C VAL A 34 2.81 -0.79 -8.81
N SER A 35 3.65 0.25 -8.96
CA SER A 35 4.96 0.10 -9.59
C SER A 35 5.97 -0.59 -8.68
N VAL A 36 5.75 -0.55 -7.36
CA VAL A 36 6.69 -1.08 -6.36
C VAL A 36 6.44 -2.56 -6.08
N PHE A 37 5.21 -2.99 -6.05
CA PHE A 37 4.84 -4.34 -5.66
C PHE A 37 4.52 -5.23 -6.86
N ASP A 38 4.74 -6.53 -6.70
CA ASP A 38 4.33 -7.53 -7.68
C ASP A 38 2.85 -7.86 -7.50
N ARG A 39 2.23 -8.42 -8.54
CA ARG A 39 0.81 -8.75 -8.55
C ARG A 39 -0.02 -7.58 -8.06
N ALA A 40 0.21 -6.44 -8.70
CA ALA A 40 -0.38 -5.16 -8.29
C ALA A 40 -1.05 -4.52 -9.49
N GLU A 41 -2.26 -4.00 -9.27
CA GLU A 41 -2.98 -3.30 -10.33
C GLU A 41 -3.99 -2.34 -9.75
N ILE A 42 -4.32 -1.31 -10.52
CA ILE A 42 -5.43 -0.43 -10.20
C ILE A 42 -6.68 -1.08 -10.77
N VAL A 43 -7.64 -1.43 -9.88
CA VAL A 43 -8.86 -2.13 -10.27
C VAL A 43 -9.91 -1.13 -10.77
N SER A 44 -10.09 -0.03 -10.05
CA SER A 44 -11.07 0.99 -10.43
C SER A 44 -10.69 2.33 -9.84
N ILE A 45 -11.02 3.40 -10.58
CA ILE A 45 -10.87 4.78 -10.10
C ILE A 45 -12.14 5.54 -10.47
N HIS A 46 -12.67 6.27 -9.47
CA HIS A 46 -13.73 7.24 -9.71
C HIS A 46 -13.20 8.60 -9.29
N ARG A 47 -13.18 9.54 -10.23
CA ARG A 47 -12.62 10.89 -10.00
C ARG A 47 -13.74 11.92 -9.92
N TYR A 48 -13.48 12.99 -9.18
CA TYR A 48 -14.39 14.13 -9.17
C TYR A 48 -14.41 14.81 -10.53
N GLY A 49 -15.61 15.13 -11.00
CA GLY A 49 -15.78 15.95 -12.20
C GLY A 49 -15.86 17.42 -11.83
N ALA A 50 -16.11 18.25 -12.84
CA ALA A 50 -16.29 19.68 -12.66
C ALA A 50 -17.53 19.93 -11.78
N ASN A 51 -17.43 20.90 -10.87
CA ASN A 51 -18.54 21.36 -10.02
C ASN A 51 -19.06 20.30 -9.05
N GLU A 52 -18.24 19.30 -8.73
CA GLU A 52 -18.57 18.34 -7.69
C GLU A 52 -17.94 18.74 -6.35
N ALA A 53 -18.17 17.93 -5.30
CA ALA A 53 -17.76 18.28 -3.94
C ALA A 53 -16.26 18.42 -3.77
N GLY A 54 -15.46 17.62 -4.49
CA GLY A 54 -14.01 17.68 -4.44
C GLY A 54 -13.42 18.39 -5.63
N ALA A 55 -12.11 18.64 -5.58
CA ALA A 55 -11.41 19.27 -6.68
C ALA A 55 -11.42 18.34 -7.91
N GLU A 56 -11.70 18.90 -9.07
CA GLU A 56 -11.77 18.14 -10.31
C GLU A 56 -10.50 17.33 -10.53
N GLY A 57 -10.68 16.04 -10.86
CA GLY A 57 -9.58 15.13 -11.14
C GLY A 57 -9.05 14.41 -9.92
N THR A 58 -9.38 14.84 -8.71
CA THR A 58 -8.99 14.10 -7.51
C THR A 58 -9.89 12.88 -7.34
N VAL A 59 -9.48 11.95 -6.47
CA VAL A 59 -10.11 10.65 -6.38
C VAL A 59 -11.24 10.64 -5.36
N VAL A 60 -12.46 10.33 -5.83
CA VAL A 60 -13.60 10.07 -4.95
C VAL A 60 -13.38 8.75 -4.23
N HIS A 61 -13.05 7.71 -4.98
CA HIS A 61 -12.85 6.36 -4.49
C HIS A 61 -12.08 5.55 -5.52
N ALA A 62 -11.16 4.73 -5.04
CA ALA A 62 -10.41 3.83 -5.91
C ALA A 62 -10.15 2.52 -5.19
N THR A 63 -9.99 1.47 -5.97
CA THR A 63 -9.63 0.14 -5.49
C THR A 63 -8.39 -0.32 -6.24
N PHE A 64 -7.43 -0.87 -5.54
CA PHE A 64 -6.20 -1.40 -6.13
C PHE A 64 -5.73 -2.61 -5.35
N THR A 65 -4.82 -3.38 -5.95
CA THR A 65 -4.24 -4.55 -5.29
C THR A 65 -2.73 -4.41 -5.24
N LEU A 66 -2.16 -4.93 -4.16
CA LEU A 66 -0.72 -5.05 -3.98
C LEU A 66 -0.46 -6.46 -3.45
N GLY A 67 0.36 -7.24 -4.17
CA GLY A 67 0.61 -8.62 -3.79
C GLY A 67 -0.66 -9.46 -3.73
N GLY A 68 -1.66 -9.12 -4.52
CA GLY A 68 -2.95 -9.79 -4.50
C GLY A 68 -3.89 -9.33 -3.39
N GLN A 69 -3.45 -8.44 -2.50
CA GLN A 69 -4.26 -7.92 -1.40
C GLN A 69 -5.00 -6.67 -1.87
N VAL A 70 -6.29 -6.58 -1.54
CA VAL A 70 -7.13 -5.44 -1.95
C VAL A 70 -6.94 -4.27 -0.99
N PHE A 71 -6.82 -3.08 -1.57
CA PHE A 71 -6.78 -1.80 -0.86
C PHE A 71 -7.77 -0.84 -1.51
N MET A 72 -8.22 0.12 -0.74
CA MET A 72 -9.03 1.22 -1.23
C MET A 72 -8.39 2.54 -0.84
N CYS A 73 -8.69 3.59 -1.59
CA CYS A 73 -8.21 4.92 -1.22
C CYS A 73 -9.14 6.00 -1.76
N MET A 74 -8.93 7.20 -1.23
CA MET A 74 -9.65 8.40 -1.65
C MET A 74 -8.80 9.62 -1.41
N ASP A 75 -9.17 10.73 -2.04
CA ASP A 75 -8.68 12.05 -1.66
C ASP A 75 -9.76 12.72 -0.83
N SER A 76 -9.37 13.27 0.33
CA SER A 76 -10.31 14.05 1.13
C SER A 76 -10.64 15.35 0.43
N ASN A 77 -11.92 15.75 0.48
CA ASN A 77 -12.34 17.05 -0.01
C ASN A 77 -12.44 18.08 1.11
N VAL A 78 -12.02 17.72 2.31
CA VAL A 78 -11.93 18.61 3.48
C VAL A 78 -10.55 18.53 4.06
N LYS A 79 -10.08 19.64 4.62
CA LYS A 79 -8.79 19.67 5.27
C LYS A 79 -8.90 19.07 6.68
N HIS A 80 -7.94 18.21 7.03
CA HIS A 80 -7.89 17.55 8.34
C HIS A 80 -6.62 17.93 9.08
N ASP A 81 -6.69 17.85 10.43
CA ASP A 81 -5.52 18.07 11.27
C ASP A 81 -4.67 16.81 11.43
N PHE A 82 -5.12 15.69 10.90
CA PHE A 82 -4.43 14.43 11.01
C PHE A 82 -3.95 13.95 9.64
N THR A 83 -2.97 13.07 9.67
CA THR A 83 -2.46 12.40 8.48
C THR A 83 -2.06 10.99 8.91
N PHE A 84 -1.37 10.26 8.04
CA PHE A 84 -0.86 8.95 8.40
C PHE A 84 0.12 9.05 9.55
N THR A 85 0.06 8.08 10.46
CA THR A 85 1.01 7.97 11.57
C THR A 85 1.53 6.54 11.64
N PRO A 86 2.72 6.32 12.21
CA PRO A 86 3.28 4.97 12.28
C PRO A 86 2.62 4.08 13.33
N SER A 87 1.57 4.54 13.99
CA SER A 87 0.80 3.68 14.90
C SER A 87 0.05 2.58 14.14
N LEU A 88 -0.14 2.73 12.82
CA LEU A 88 -0.66 1.69 11.95
C LEU A 88 0.35 1.49 10.83
N SER A 89 0.77 0.26 10.60
CA SER A 89 1.70 -0.08 9.54
C SER A 89 1.13 -1.16 8.66
N LEU A 90 1.51 -1.13 7.40
CA LEU A 90 1.27 -2.23 6.48
C LEU A 90 2.51 -3.13 6.55
N TYR A 91 2.28 -4.38 6.93
CA TYR A 91 3.36 -5.35 7.12
C TYR A 91 3.51 -6.20 5.88
N VAL A 92 4.71 -6.25 5.33
CA VAL A 92 5.00 -7.01 4.12
C VAL A 92 5.88 -8.20 4.45
N ALA A 93 5.35 -9.39 4.16
CA ALA A 93 6.12 -10.64 4.29
C ALA A 93 6.89 -10.85 2.99
N CYS A 94 8.17 -10.53 3.02
CA CYS A 94 9.04 -10.65 1.83
C CYS A 94 9.59 -12.07 1.75
N ALA A 95 9.54 -12.65 0.56
CA ALA A 95 9.96 -14.04 0.35
C ALA A 95 11.46 -14.17 0.11
N THR A 96 12.09 -13.14 -0.45
CA THR A 96 13.51 -13.19 -0.82
C THR A 96 14.23 -11.92 -0.38
N GLU A 97 15.57 -12.01 -0.29
CA GLU A 97 16.38 -10.84 0.03
C GLU A 97 16.30 -9.78 -1.07
N GLU A 98 16.22 -10.22 -2.33
CA GLU A 98 16.07 -9.29 -3.45
C GLU A 98 14.79 -8.48 -3.31
N GLU A 99 13.71 -9.11 -2.88
CA GLU A 99 12.43 -8.43 -2.68
C GLU A 99 12.50 -7.39 -1.57
N ILE A 100 12.99 -7.79 -0.40
CA ILE A 100 13.05 -6.84 0.73
C ILE A 100 14.01 -5.68 0.46
N ASP A 101 15.14 -5.96 -0.20
CA ASP A 101 16.11 -4.92 -0.54
C ASP A 101 15.49 -3.90 -1.50
N ARG A 102 14.78 -4.37 -2.52
CA ARG A 102 14.13 -3.52 -3.52
C ARG A 102 13.01 -2.69 -2.89
N LEU A 103 12.17 -3.32 -2.07
CA LEU A 103 11.07 -2.62 -1.41
C LEU A 103 11.59 -1.56 -0.46
N PHE A 104 12.63 -1.88 0.31
CA PHE A 104 13.23 -0.91 1.22
C PHE A 104 13.76 0.30 0.44
N GLU A 105 14.52 0.05 -0.61
CA GLU A 105 15.09 1.13 -1.42
C GLU A 105 14.00 2.04 -1.97
N GLN A 106 12.97 1.46 -2.55
CA GLN A 106 11.91 2.25 -3.20
C GLN A 106 11.00 2.95 -2.19
N LEU A 107 10.59 2.26 -1.14
CA LEU A 107 9.66 2.84 -0.16
C LEU A 107 10.31 3.90 0.73
N SER A 108 11.63 3.82 0.94
CA SER A 108 12.30 4.81 1.78
C SER A 108 12.65 6.11 1.05
N GLN A 109 12.59 6.11 -0.29
CA GLN A 109 12.92 7.31 -1.06
C GLN A 109 11.92 8.43 -0.81
N GLY A 110 12.41 9.57 -0.39
CA GLY A 110 11.57 10.73 -0.09
C GLY A 110 10.79 10.60 1.19
N GLY A 111 10.98 9.51 1.92
CA GLY A 111 10.31 9.25 3.19
C GLY A 111 11.30 9.28 4.35
N ALA A 112 11.03 8.46 5.36
CA ALA A 112 11.84 8.39 6.57
C ALA A 112 12.07 6.94 6.98
N VAL A 113 13.24 6.65 7.51
CA VAL A 113 13.58 5.31 8.00
C VAL A 113 13.49 5.33 9.52
N ALA A 114 12.55 4.55 10.07
CA ALA A 114 12.41 4.41 11.52
C ALA A 114 13.35 3.32 12.04
N MET A 115 13.45 2.20 11.33
CA MET A 115 14.38 1.12 11.66
C MET A 115 15.07 0.68 10.36
N PRO A 116 16.41 0.82 10.29
CA PRO A 116 17.17 0.46 9.08
C PRO A 116 17.04 -1.01 8.71
N LEU A 117 17.26 -1.32 7.46
CA LEU A 117 17.20 -2.70 6.94
C LEU A 117 18.43 -3.46 7.43
N THR A 118 18.23 -4.31 8.43
CA THR A 118 19.28 -5.13 9.01
C THR A 118 18.67 -6.26 9.84
N ALA A 119 19.52 -7.08 10.45
CA ALA A 119 19.05 -8.12 11.38
C ALA A 119 18.69 -7.52 12.72
N TYR A 120 17.67 -8.09 13.33
CA TYR A 120 17.22 -7.74 14.69
C TYR A 120 16.99 -9.04 15.46
N PRO A 121 16.87 -8.97 16.79
CA PRO A 121 16.64 -10.19 17.56
C PRO A 121 15.43 -11.02 17.11
N PHE A 122 14.43 -10.37 16.52
CA PHE A 122 13.18 -11.02 16.09
C PHE A 122 13.16 -11.35 14.59
N SER A 123 14.18 -10.97 13.81
CA SER A 123 14.15 -11.14 12.35
C SER A 123 15.55 -11.13 11.78
N ASP A 124 15.76 -11.97 10.77
CA ASP A 124 17.03 -11.98 10.05
C ASP A 124 17.24 -10.72 9.21
N LYS A 125 16.15 -10.11 8.75
CA LYS A 125 16.24 -8.88 7.98
C LYS A 125 14.88 -8.18 8.03
N PHE A 126 14.89 -6.97 8.54
CA PHE A 126 13.67 -6.22 8.80
C PHE A 126 13.95 -4.73 8.63
N ALA A 127 12.93 -3.99 8.21
CA ALA A 127 12.99 -2.54 8.15
C ALA A 127 11.64 -1.96 8.48
N TRP A 128 11.65 -0.73 8.97
CA TRP A 128 10.43 0.02 9.24
C TRP A 128 10.62 1.41 8.65
N VAL A 129 9.75 1.78 7.70
CA VAL A 129 9.88 3.03 6.97
C VAL A 129 8.53 3.72 6.86
N ALA A 130 8.55 5.04 6.72
CA ALA A 130 7.40 5.81 6.26
C ALA A 130 7.71 6.23 4.83
N ASP A 131 6.78 5.99 3.91
CA ASP A 131 7.02 6.39 2.53
C ASP A 131 6.83 7.91 2.36
N LYS A 132 7.02 8.40 1.13
CA LYS A 132 6.94 9.84 0.88
C LYS A 132 5.55 10.43 1.09
N TYR A 133 4.52 9.58 1.22
CA TYR A 133 3.16 10.02 1.54
C TYR A 133 2.86 9.90 3.02
N GLY A 134 3.79 9.35 3.80
CA GLY A 134 3.63 9.18 5.24
C GLY A 134 3.06 7.83 5.66
N VAL A 135 2.77 6.95 4.71
CA VAL A 135 2.25 5.62 5.03
C VAL A 135 3.38 4.77 5.60
N SER A 136 3.09 4.09 6.71
CA SER A 136 4.07 3.30 7.45
C SER A 136 4.10 1.85 6.96
N TRP A 137 5.29 1.36 6.68
CA TRP A 137 5.54 0.01 6.17
C TRP A 137 6.53 -0.70 7.06
N GLN A 138 6.23 -1.95 7.40
CA GLN A 138 7.19 -2.84 8.03
C GLN A 138 7.49 -3.96 7.05
N LEU A 139 8.77 -4.17 6.77
CA LEU A 139 9.23 -5.17 5.82
C LEU A 139 9.97 -6.26 6.58
N ASN A 140 9.60 -7.50 6.37
CA ASN A 140 10.24 -8.62 7.05
C ASN A 140 10.59 -9.70 6.06
N LEU A 141 11.81 -10.20 6.14
CA LEU A 141 12.23 -11.36 5.35
C LEU A 141 11.70 -12.61 6.05
N GLU A 142 10.70 -13.23 5.43
CA GLU A 142 10.11 -14.46 5.98
C GLU A 142 10.94 -15.67 5.59
N ARG A 143 11.21 -16.51 6.56
CA ARG A 143 11.93 -17.74 6.30
C ARG A 143 10.99 -18.84 5.87
N ASN A 144 11.44 -19.65 4.92
CA ASN A 144 10.69 -20.81 4.46
C ASN A 144 10.64 -21.92 5.52
N GLU A 145 11.46 -21.80 6.57
CA GLU A 145 11.52 -22.80 7.63
C GLU A 145 10.17 -23.08 8.29
N LEU A 146 9.32 -22.06 8.38
CA LEU A 146 7.99 -22.25 8.94
C LEU A 146 7.15 -23.19 8.09
N PHE A 147 7.31 -23.14 6.80
CA PHE A 147 6.60 -24.02 5.87
C PHE A 147 7.20 -25.41 5.84
N GLU A 148 8.50 -25.51 6.05
CA GLU A 148 9.18 -26.78 6.10
C GLU A 148 8.84 -27.57 7.37
N ARG A 149 8.51 -26.88 8.45
CA ARG A 149 8.12 -27.52 9.71
C ARG A 149 6.67 -27.95 9.73
N ALA A 150 5.87 -27.36 8.89
CA ALA A 150 4.47 -27.72 8.79
C ALA A 150 4.31 -28.99 7.98
#